data_58f3d9e1c804f2802e9c746081334312
#
_entry.id   58f3d9e1c804f2802e9c746081334312
#
_cell.length_a   1.000
_cell.length_b   1.000
_cell.length_c   1.000
_cell.angle_alpha   90.00
_cell.angle_beta   90.00
_cell.angle_gamma   90.00
#
_symmetry.space_group_name_H-M   'P 1'
#
loop_
_entity.id
_entity.type
_entity.pdbx_description
1 polymer ?
#
loop_
_entity_poly.entity_id
_entity_poly.type
_entity_poly.pdbx_seq_one_letter_code
_entity_poly.pdbx_strand_id
1 'polypeptide(L)'
;MTRRELLRFGPAARAVHRATAVLGLTCLATAAALYLEPVAEIVGRRALVVQIHVWSGLALPVPALFGLASRAVRGDYRRLNRWTWVDREWLRRRDRRSADLPVGKFNAGQKLNASLSAGGGLVLLGTGVVLAYGRGWPLDLRIGATFVHDWTAFAVLVLVVGHVWFATHDEDARRGMRTGYVPAGWALRSHPAWAGRLLAAAAGEDRGMDPDQDRVRHRADELLPEERAAGSDDPEAQAAAVLADSDEREYEPDAARDTVLERRTSADATDPPA
;
A
#
# COMPACT_ATOMS: atom_id res chain seq x y z
N MET A 1 -2.64 -15.31 30.24
CA MET A 1 -3.26 -14.32 29.34
C MET A 1 -2.73 -14.57 27.94
N THR A 2 -3.52 -15.19 27.08
CA THR A 2 -3.19 -15.40 25.65
C THR A 2 -3.04 -14.03 24.99
N ARG A 3 -1.86 -13.72 24.48
CA ARG A 3 -1.63 -12.47 23.76
C ARG A 3 -2.46 -12.51 22.48
N ARG A 4 -3.53 -11.69 22.42
CA ARG A 4 -4.37 -11.58 21.21
C ARG A 4 -3.49 -11.14 20.04
N GLU A 5 -3.51 -11.90 18.95
CA GLU A 5 -2.72 -11.65 17.74
C GLU A 5 -3.63 -11.17 16.61
N LEU A 6 -3.15 -10.24 15.80
CA LEU A 6 -3.87 -9.69 14.65
C LEU A 6 -3.19 -10.11 13.36
N LEU A 7 -3.95 -10.62 12.38
CA LEU A 7 -3.44 -10.91 11.04
C LEU A 7 -3.13 -9.61 10.31
N ARG A 8 -1.84 -9.38 10.04
CA ARG A 8 -1.37 -8.19 9.32
C ARG A 8 -1.10 -8.47 7.84
N PHE A 9 -0.43 -9.57 7.55
CA PHE A 9 -0.06 -9.92 6.18
C PHE A 9 -0.48 -11.35 5.84
N GLY A 10 -1.37 -11.49 4.87
CA GLY A 10 -1.76 -12.80 4.34
C GLY A 10 -0.62 -13.50 3.60
N PRO A 11 -0.79 -14.79 3.26
CA PRO A 11 0.25 -15.58 2.56
C PRO A 11 0.71 -14.95 1.25
N ALA A 12 -0.23 -14.42 0.45
CA ALA A 12 0.09 -13.79 -0.83
C ALA A 12 1.01 -12.57 -0.66
N ALA A 13 0.72 -11.66 0.29
CA ALA A 13 1.56 -10.49 0.54
C ALA A 13 2.97 -10.87 0.98
N ARG A 14 3.09 -11.89 1.83
CA ARG A 14 4.38 -12.42 2.28
C ARG A 14 5.16 -13.11 1.16
N ALA A 15 4.48 -13.84 0.28
CA ALA A 15 5.10 -14.48 -0.89
C ALA A 15 5.63 -13.42 -1.87
N VAL A 16 4.83 -12.41 -2.20
CA VAL A 16 5.24 -11.27 -3.03
C VAL A 16 6.48 -10.59 -2.44
N HIS A 17 6.46 -10.24 -1.16
CA HIS A 17 7.60 -9.61 -0.51
C HIS A 17 8.87 -10.48 -0.54
N ARG A 18 8.75 -11.78 -0.22
CA ARG A 18 9.90 -12.70 -0.24
C ARG A 18 10.50 -12.86 -1.64
N ALA A 19 9.65 -13.05 -2.65
CA ALA A 19 10.10 -13.19 -4.02
C ALA A 19 10.78 -11.91 -4.53
N THR A 20 10.19 -10.73 -4.26
CA THR A 20 10.78 -9.44 -4.59
C THR A 20 12.12 -9.23 -3.85
N ALA A 21 12.18 -9.60 -2.55
CA ALA A 21 13.42 -9.50 -1.77
C ALA A 21 14.53 -10.40 -2.34
N VAL A 22 14.22 -11.66 -2.68
CA VAL A 22 15.21 -12.57 -3.28
C VAL A 22 15.73 -12.01 -4.60
N LEU A 23 14.85 -11.59 -5.51
CA LEU A 23 15.26 -11.04 -6.81
C LEU A 23 16.05 -9.74 -6.64
N GLY A 24 15.59 -8.82 -5.79
CA GLY A 24 16.27 -7.55 -5.53
C GLY A 24 17.65 -7.73 -4.90
N LEU A 25 17.77 -8.62 -3.90
CA LEU A 25 19.07 -8.94 -3.28
C LEU A 25 20.00 -9.64 -4.27
N THR A 26 19.48 -10.50 -5.15
CA THR A 26 20.27 -11.09 -6.25
C THR A 26 20.79 -10.02 -7.20
N CYS A 27 19.95 -9.03 -7.57
CA CYS A 27 20.40 -7.90 -8.40
C CYS A 27 21.50 -7.08 -7.70
N LEU A 28 21.34 -6.78 -6.40
CA LEU A 28 22.36 -6.04 -5.65
C LEU A 28 23.66 -6.82 -5.48
N ALA A 29 23.59 -8.12 -5.18
CA ALA A 29 24.77 -8.96 -5.06
C ALA A 29 25.52 -9.11 -6.38
N THR A 30 24.80 -9.32 -7.48
CA THR A 30 25.40 -9.39 -8.81
C THR A 30 25.93 -8.02 -9.28
N ALA A 31 25.28 -6.91 -8.95
CA ALA A 31 25.81 -5.58 -9.20
C ALA A 31 27.15 -5.37 -8.47
N ALA A 32 27.23 -5.74 -7.19
CA ALA A 32 28.49 -5.68 -6.44
C ALA A 32 29.59 -6.53 -7.10
N ALA A 33 29.26 -7.74 -7.56
CA ALA A 33 30.19 -8.61 -8.27
C ALA A 33 30.64 -8.07 -9.66
N LEU A 34 29.85 -7.17 -10.27
CA LEU A 34 30.19 -6.54 -11.54
C LEU A 34 31.01 -5.25 -11.38
N TYR A 35 30.81 -4.54 -10.26
CA TYR A 35 31.41 -3.22 -9.99
C TYR A 35 32.67 -3.28 -9.12
N LEU A 36 32.71 -4.20 -8.13
CA LEU A 36 33.81 -4.27 -7.19
C LEU A 36 34.87 -5.24 -7.73
N GLU A 37 36.01 -4.72 -8.20
CA GLU A 37 37.08 -5.49 -8.80
C GLU A 37 37.53 -6.71 -7.96
N PRO A 38 37.73 -6.61 -6.63
CA PRO A 38 38.09 -7.76 -5.82
C PRO A 38 37.01 -8.87 -5.80
N VAL A 39 35.71 -8.48 -5.87
CA VAL A 39 34.61 -9.43 -5.93
C VAL A 39 34.51 -10.07 -7.31
N ALA A 40 34.73 -9.29 -8.37
CA ALA A 40 34.74 -9.75 -9.74
C ALA A 40 35.84 -10.81 -9.99
N GLU A 41 37.03 -10.60 -9.42
CA GLU A 41 38.16 -11.56 -9.48
C GLU A 41 37.82 -12.88 -8.77
N ILE A 42 37.26 -12.82 -7.56
CA ILE A 42 36.87 -14.02 -6.79
C ILE A 42 35.81 -14.85 -7.53
N VAL A 43 34.83 -14.17 -8.14
CA VAL A 43 33.73 -14.86 -8.83
C VAL A 43 34.18 -15.41 -10.20
N GLY A 44 35.05 -14.73 -10.93
CA GLY A 44 35.72 -15.18 -12.15
C GLY A 44 34.81 -15.49 -13.37
N ARG A 45 33.46 -15.46 -13.20
CA ARG A 45 32.48 -15.86 -14.23
C ARG A 45 31.60 -14.66 -14.65
N ARG A 46 32.20 -13.57 -15.11
CA ARG A 46 31.50 -12.33 -15.44
C ARG A 46 30.27 -12.54 -16.33
N ALA A 47 30.34 -13.37 -17.37
CA ALA A 47 29.21 -13.61 -18.28
C ALA A 47 28.01 -14.23 -17.56
N LEU A 48 28.24 -15.19 -16.66
CA LEU A 48 27.18 -15.79 -15.84
C LEU A 48 26.56 -14.76 -14.88
N VAL A 49 27.39 -13.95 -14.22
CA VAL A 49 26.91 -12.89 -13.31
C VAL A 49 26.04 -11.87 -14.06
N VAL A 50 26.43 -11.45 -15.26
CA VAL A 50 25.61 -10.57 -16.12
C VAL A 50 24.27 -11.23 -16.44
N GLN A 51 24.26 -12.51 -16.84
CA GLN A 51 23.01 -13.22 -17.14
C GLN A 51 22.09 -13.30 -15.90
N ILE A 52 22.62 -13.64 -14.73
CA ILE A 52 21.84 -13.69 -13.49
C ILE A 52 21.27 -12.30 -13.16
N HIS A 53 22.10 -11.25 -13.29
CA HIS A 53 21.66 -9.88 -13.05
C HIS A 53 20.49 -9.48 -13.96
N VAL A 54 20.65 -9.66 -15.27
CA VAL A 54 19.64 -9.31 -16.27
C VAL A 54 18.34 -10.07 -16.04
N TRP A 55 18.40 -11.39 -15.88
CA TRP A 55 17.19 -12.20 -15.67
C TRP A 55 16.50 -11.89 -14.35
N SER A 56 17.25 -11.68 -13.27
CA SER A 56 16.68 -11.30 -11.97
C SER A 56 16.03 -9.92 -12.06
N GLY A 57 16.65 -8.97 -12.76
CA GLY A 57 16.10 -7.62 -12.97
C GLY A 57 14.82 -7.64 -13.80
N LEU A 58 14.78 -8.40 -14.91
CA LEU A 58 13.58 -8.57 -15.74
C LEU A 58 12.45 -9.28 -14.98
N ALA A 59 12.78 -10.20 -14.07
CA ALA A 59 11.80 -10.92 -13.26
C ALA A 59 11.29 -10.10 -12.07
N LEU A 60 11.94 -9.00 -11.69
CA LEU A 60 11.62 -8.22 -10.48
C LEU A 60 10.16 -7.71 -10.41
N PRO A 61 9.50 -7.27 -11.49
CA PRO A 61 8.09 -6.86 -11.44
C PRO A 61 7.11 -8.04 -11.32
N VAL A 62 7.52 -9.26 -11.66
CA VAL A 62 6.64 -10.44 -11.75
C VAL A 62 5.92 -10.75 -10.42
N PRO A 63 6.57 -10.79 -9.25
CA PRO A 63 5.88 -11.02 -7.99
C PRO A 63 4.79 -9.99 -7.69
N ALA A 64 5.05 -8.70 -8.00
CA ALA A 64 4.08 -7.62 -7.78
C ALA A 64 2.85 -7.79 -8.69
N LEU A 65 3.05 -8.16 -9.97
CA LEU A 65 1.98 -8.44 -10.92
C LEU A 65 1.13 -9.64 -10.49
N PHE A 66 1.76 -10.75 -10.09
CA PHE A 66 1.03 -11.88 -9.52
C PHE A 66 0.26 -11.52 -8.24
N GLY A 67 0.82 -10.62 -7.43
CA GLY A 67 0.15 -10.09 -6.25
C GLY A 67 -1.21 -9.44 -6.56
N LEU A 68 -1.37 -8.88 -7.77
CA LEU A 68 -2.63 -8.27 -8.21
C LEU A 68 -3.80 -9.29 -8.32
N ALA A 69 -3.55 -10.58 -8.39
CA ALA A 69 -4.59 -11.60 -8.31
C ALA A 69 -5.24 -11.66 -6.90
N SER A 70 -4.54 -11.24 -5.85
CA SER A 70 -5.04 -11.24 -4.48
C SER A 70 -5.77 -9.93 -4.13
N ARG A 71 -7.04 -10.03 -3.69
CA ARG A 71 -7.80 -8.87 -3.18
C ARG A 71 -7.09 -8.16 -2.03
N ALA A 72 -6.51 -8.92 -1.10
CA ALA A 72 -5.78 -8.37 0.04
C ALA A 72 -4.55 -7.56 -0.39
N VAL A 73 -3.78 -8.06 -1.36
CA VAL A 73 -2.59 -7.37 -1.90
C VAL A 73 -3.00 -6.12 -2.67
N ARG A 74 -4.05 -6.18 -3.49
CA ARG A 74 -4.60 -4.98 -4.16
C ARG A 74 -5.03 -3.91 -3.15
N GLY A 75 -5.70 -4.33 -2.07
CA GLY A 75 -6.08 -3.45 -0.97
C GLY A 75 -4.84 -2.81 -0.30
N ASP A 76 -3.76 -3.58 -0.11
CA ASP A 76 -2.52 -3.06 0.46
C ASP A 76 -1.81 -2.08 -0.49
N TYR A 77 -1.81 -2.34 -1.80
CA TYR A 77 -1.28 -1.39 -2.79
C TYR A 77 -2.05 -0.06 -2.78
N ARG A 78 -3.38 -0.09 -2.72
CA ARG A 78 -4.19 1.14 -2.59
C ARG A 78 -3.84 1.92 -1.33
N ARG A 79 -3.69 1.23 -0.18
CA ARG A 79 -3.33 1.86 1.09
C ARG A 79 -1.92 2.46 1.06
N LEU A 80 -0.97 1.82 0.43
CA LEU A 80 0.41 2.30 0.25
C LEU A 80 0.46 3.57 -0.61
N ASN A 81 -0.41 3.68 -1.62
CA ASN A 81 -0.44 4.83 -2.53
C ASN A 81 -1.35 5.97 -2.05
N ARG A 82 -2.15 5.77 -0.99
CA ARG A 82 -3.04 6.82 -0.46
C ARG A 82 -2.35 7.60 0.64
N TRP A 83 -2.01 8.86 0.35
CA TRP A 83 -1.45 9.80 1.31
C TRP A 83 -2.55 10.63 1.99
N THR A 84 -2.40 10.84 3.32
CA THR A 84 -3.35 11.55 4.16
C THR A 84 -2.63 12.61 5.00
N TRP A 85 -3.40 13.44 5.72
CA TRP A 85 -2.83 14.39 6.69
C TRP A 85 -2.05 13.68 7.81
N VAL A 86 -2.48 12.47 8.19
CA VAL A 86 -1.80 11.61 9.18
C VAL A 86 -0.36 11.32 8.77
N ASP A 87 -0.14 11.04 7.47
CA ASP A 87 1.20 10.74 6.95
C ASP A 87 2.14 11.95 7.04
N ARG A 88 1.62 13.15 6.75
CA ARG A 88 2.39 14.41 6.88
C ARG A 88 2.75 14.68 8.33
N GLU A 89 1.79 14.50 9.23
CA GLU A 89 2.01 14.71 10.66
C GLU A 89 3.00 13.68 11.22
N TRP A 90 2.90 12.41 10.80
CA TRP A 90 3.83 11.36 11.19
C TRP A 90 5.28 11.68 10.79
N LEU A 91 5.48 12.26 9.59
CA LEU A 91 6.82 12.69 9.14
C LEU A 91 7.37 13.88 9.95
N ARG A 92 6.51 14.77 10.44
CA ARG A 92 6.90 15.95 11.21
C ARG A 92 7.25 15.62 12.66
N ARG A 93 6.63 14.58 13.24
CA ARG A 93 6.82 14.23 14.65
C ARG A 93 8.14 13.51 14.89
N ARG A 94 8.79 13.85 16.02
CA ARG A 94 9.95 13.09 16.53
C ARG A 94 9.51 11.77 17.17
N ASP A 95 8.42 11.79 17.95
CA ASP A 95 7.80 10.59 18.51
C ASP A 95 6.79 10.00 17.52
N ARG A 96 7.30 9.08 16.70
CA ARG A 96 6.53 8.41 15.63
C ARG A 96 5.71 7.22 16.12
N ARG A 97 5.82 6.87 17.41
CA ARG A 97 5.10 5.75 18.06
C ARG A 97 3.99 6.23 18.98
N SER A 98 3.67 7.51 18.98
CA SER A 98 2.59 8.06 19.78
C SER A 98 1.24 7.49 19.32
N ALA A 99 0.49 6.90 20.27
CA ALA A 99 -0.83 6.34 20.03
C ALA A 99 -1.88 7.41 19.64
N ASP A 100 -1.56 8.69 19.83
CA ASP A 100 -2.45 9.82 19.56
C ASP A 100 -2.66 10.07 18.05
N LEU A 101 -1.77 9.52 17.20
CA LEU A 101 -1.90 9.68 15.75
C LEU A 101 -2.61 8.46 15.15
N PRO A 102 -3.76 8.62 14.47
CA PRO A 102 -4.55 7.51 13.94
C PRO A 102 -3.90 6.84 12.71
N VAL A 103 -2.73 6.25 12.92
CA VAL A 103 -1.96 5.57 11.87
C VAL A 103 -2.71 4.32 11.41
N GLY A 104 -2.90 4.21 10.08
CA GLY A 104 -3.50 3.05 9.45
C GLY A 104 -2.58 1.83 9.40
N LYS A 105 -2.88 0.85 8.52
CA LYS A 105 -2.08 -0.38 8.37
C LYS A 105 -0.62 -0.11 8.01
N PHE A 106 -0.36 0.99 7.28
CA PHE A 106 0.98 1.44 6.88
C PHE A 106 1.20 2.87 7.38
N ASN A 107 2.35 3.15 7.97
CA ASN A 107 2.79 4.48 8.31
C ASN A 107 3.47 5.17 7.11
N ALA A 108 3.70 6.48 7.22
CA ALA A 108 4.28 7.27 6.14
C ALA A 108 5.67 6.80 5.69
N GLY A 109 6.50 6.33 6.61
CA GLY A 109 7.81 5.76 6.28
C GLY A 109 7.71 4.50 5.42
N GLN A 110 6.75 3.62 5.71
CA GLN A 110 6.48 2.42 4.93
C GLN A 110 5.93 2.76 3.54
N LYS A 111 5.06 3.77 3.43
CA LYS A 111 4.53 4.27 2.15
C LYS A 111 5.65 4.87 1.30
N LEU A 112 6.49 5.71 1.90
CA LEU A 112 7.63 6.32 1.22
C LEU A 112 8.61 5.26 0.70
N ASN A 113 8.99 4.30 1.57
CA ASN A 113 9.86 3.19 1.17
C ASN A 113 9.26 2.38 0.01
N ALA A 114 7.97 2.07 0.05
CA ALA A 114 7.29 1.34 -1.02
C ALA A 114 7.29 2.12 -2.34
N SER A 115 6.98 3.42 -2.30
CA SER A 115 6.95 4.29 -3.48
C SER A 115 8.33 4.46 -4.11
N LEU A 116 9.36 4.72 -3.28
CA LEU A 116 10.73 4.87 -3.76
C LEU A 116 11.30 3.55 -4.31
N SER A 117 11.00 2.42 -3.65
CA SER A 117 11.42 1.10 -4.15
C SER A 117 10.75 0.74 -5.48
N ALA A 118 9.44 1.02 -5.61
CA ALA A 118 8.72 0.77 -6.85
C ALA A 118 9.18 1.69 -7.98
N GLY A 119 9.32 2.99 -7.71
CA GLY A 119 9.80 3.98 -8.70
C GLY A 119 11.23 3.70 -9.13
N GLY A 120 12.14 3.48 -8.16
CA GLY A 120 13.54 3.10 -8.46
C GLY A 120 13.62 1.79 -9.24
N GLY A 121 12.81 0.77 -8.86
CA GLY A 121 12.73 -0.49 -9.59
C GLY A 121 12.27 -0.34 -11.04
N LEU A 122 11.32 0.55 -11.33
CA LEU A 122 10.88 0.85 -12.70
C LEU A 122 11.95 1.57 -13.51
N VAL A 123 12.67 2.52 -12.91
CA VAL A 123 13.80 3.21 -13.56
C VAL A 123 14.91 2.21 -13.86
N LEU A 124 15.27 1.34 -12.90
CA LEU A 124 16.28 0.29 -13.09
C LEU A 124 15.87 -0.70 -14.17
N LEU A 125 14.60 -1.10 -14.22
CA LEU A 125 14.08 -1.98 -15.27
C LEU A 125 14.22 -1.34 -16.65
N GLY A 126 13.74 -0.09 -16.82
CA GLY A 126 13.81 0.61 -18.09
C GLY A 126 15.24 0.82 -18.59
N THR A 127 16.11 1.35 -17.72
CA THR A 127 17.52 1.53 -18.05
C THR A 127 18.25 0.20 -18.25
N GLY A 128 17.94 -0.82 -17.45
CA GLY A 128 18.48 -2.17 -17.58
C GLY A 128 18.14 -2.82 -18.92
N VAL A 129 16.93 -2.64 -19.43
CA VAL A 129 16.53 -3.10 -20.78
C VAL A 129 17.37 -2.42 -21.85
N VAL A 130 17.58 -1.09 -21.76
CA VAL A 130 18.44 -0.36 -22.70
C VAL A 130 19.87 -0.91 -22.68
N LEU A 131 20.42 -1.23 -21.51
CA LEU A 131 21.78 -1.76 -21.35
C LEU A 131 21.90 -3.21 -21.84
N ALA A 132 20.92 -4.06 -21.51
CA ALA A 132 20.93 -5.48 -21.89
C ALA A 132 20.82 -5.69 -23.42
N TYR A 133 20.02 -4.85 -24.09
CA TYR A 133 19.77 -4.92 -25.52
C TYR A 133 20.45 -3.77 -26.29
N GLY A 134 21.61 -3.34 -25.82
CA GLY A 134 22.32 -2.14 -26.23
C GLY A 134 22.62 -1.98 -27.74
N ARG A 135 22.68 -3.09 -28.52
CA ARG A 135 22.99 -3.05 -29.96
C ARG A 135 21.95 -2.29 -30.80
N GLY A 136 20.71 -2.15 -30.32
CA GLY A 136 19.64 -1.44 -31.00
C GLY A 136 19.50 0.03 -30.63
N TRP A 137 20.30 0.55 -29.66
CA TRP A 137 20.15 1.90 -29.13
C TRP A 137 21.33 2.81 -29.48
N PRO A 138 21.10 4.14 -29.73
CA PRO A 138 22.14 5.12 -29.90
C PRO A 138 23.11 5.15 -28.71
N LEU A 139 24.37 5.49 -28.98
CA LEU A 139 25.44 5.50 -27.98
C LEU A 139 25.11 6.47 -26.82
N ASP A 140 24.60 7.65 -27.12
CA ASP A 140 24.28 8.68 -26.13
C ASP A 140 23.19 8.20 -25.16
N LEU A 141 22.16 7.49 -25.68
CA LEU A 141 21.14 6.91 -24.85
C LEU A 141 21.70 5.82 -23.90
N ARG A 142 22.61 5.00 -24.39
CA ARG A 142 23.29 3.98 -23.59
C ARG A 142 24.15 4.57 -22.48
N ILE A 143 24.91 5.63 -22.78
CA ILE A 143 25.71 6.35 -21.79
C ILE A 143 24.80 6.96 -20.72
N GLY A 144 23.74 7.64 -21.13
CA GLY A 144 22.73 8.19 -20.20
C GLY A 144 22.06 7.12 -19.36
N ALA A 145 21.67 5.98 -19.98
CA ALA A 145 21.07 4.86 -19.28
C ALA A 145 22.03 4.24 -18.24
N THR A 146 23.34 4.12 -18.56
CA THR A 146 24.34 3.65 -17.58
C THR A 146 24.39 4.57 -16.38
N PHE A 147 24.53 5.87 -16.60
CA PHE A 147 24.56 6.85 -15.50
C PHE A 147 23.33 6.78 -14.61
N VAL A 148 22.13 6.78 -15.21
CA VAL A 148 20.87 6.72 -14.45
C VAL A 148 20.72 5.38 -13.72
N HIS A 149 21.10 4.25 -14.36
CA HIS A 149 21.05 2.93 -13.76
C HIS A 149 21.92 2.86 -12.50
N ASP A 150 23.15 3.30 -12.59
CA ASP A 150 24.14 3.21 -11.52
C ASP A 150 23.74 4.05 -10.30
N TRP A 151 23.37 5.31 -10.53
CA TRP A 151 22.94 6.20 -9.45
C TRP A 151 21.62 5.75 -8.81
N THR A 152 20.69 5.23 -9.61
CA THR A 152 19.45 4.68 -9.10
C THR A 152 19.71 3.40 -8.31
N ALA A 153 20.62 2.53 -8.78
CA ALA A 153 21.02 1.32 -8.06
C ALA A 153 21.65 1.65 -6.71
N PHE A 154 22.52 2.68 -6.66
CA PHE A 154 23.09 3.16 -5.40
C PHE A 154 22.01 3.70 -4.45
N ALA A 155 21.08 4.51 -4.96
CA ALA A 155 19.97 5.02 -4.15
C ALA A 155 19.08 3.89 -3.60
N VAL A 156 18.78 2.88 -4.42
CA VAL A 156 18.02 1.70 -4.01
C VAL A 156 18.80 0.87 -2.99
N LEU A 157 20.11 0.74 -3.13
CA LEU A 157 20.97 0.07 -2.13
C LEU A 157 20.86 0.77 -0.78
N VAL A 158 20.98 2.10 -0.72
CA VAL A 158 20.84 2.88 0.53
C VAL A 158 19.44 2.67 1.13
N LEU A 159 18.41 2.68 0.29
CA LEU A 159 17.03 2.45 0.70
C LEU A 159 16.83 1.04 1.30
N VAL A 160 17.40 0.01 0.68
CA VAL A 160 17.34 -1.39 1.15
C VAL A 160 18.11 -1.54 2.46
N VAL A 161 19.28 -0.94 2.59
CA VAL A 161 20.05 -0.95 3.85
C VAL A 161 19.24 -0.30 4.97
N GLY A 162 18.66 0.87 4.72
CA GLY A 162 17.78 1.55 5.68
C GLY A 162 16.55 0.72 6.04
N HIS A 163 15.91 0.08 5.03
CA HIS A 163 14.77 -0.81 5.27
C HIS A 163 15.14 -2.00 6.16
N VAL A 164 16.24 -2.66 5.89
CA VAL A 164 16.74 -3.78 6.71
C VAL A 164 17.10 -3.30 8.13
N TRP A 165 17.77 -2.15 8.24
CA TRP A 165 18.07 -1.55 9.54
C TRP A 165 16.81 -1.35 10.38
N PHE A 166 15.78 -0.69 9.86
CA PHE A 166 14.52 -0.52 10.59
C PHE A 166 13.83 -1.85 10.91
N ALA A 167 13.87 -2.81 9.98
CA ALA A 167 13.29 -4.13 10.20
C ALA A 167 14.02 -4.90 11.32
N THR A 168 15.32 -4.78 11.45
CA THR A 168 16.09 -5.43 12.52
C THR A 168 15.80 -4.86 13.90
N HIS A 169 15.37 -3.60 13.99
CA HIS A 169 15.04 -2.90 15.23
C HIS A 169 13.56 -3.01 15.66
N ASP A 170 12.71 -3.68 14.86
CA ASP A 170 11.31 -3.94 15.20
C ASP A 170 10.99 -5.44 15.01
N GLU A 171 11.12 -6.19 16.12
CA GLU A 171 10.92 -7.63 16.12
C GLU A 171 9.46 -8.01 15.79
N ASP A 172 8.49 -7.26 16.28
CA ASP A 172 7.08 -7.53 16.04
C ASP A 172 6.71 -7.27 14.56
N ALA A 173 7.27 -6.22 13.94
CA ALA A 173 7.12 -5.98 12.50
C ALA A 173 7.73 -7.12 11.67
N ARG A 174 8.92 -7.62 12.03
CA ARG A 174 9.55 -8.79 11.38
C ARG A 174 8.70 -10.05 11.55
N ARG A 175 8.16 -10.26 12.76
CA ARG A 175 7.26 -11.39 13.04
C ARG A 175 6.05 -11.34 12.10
N GLY A 176 5.45 -10.15 11.91
CA GLY A 176 4.36 -9.94 10.95
C GLY A 176 4.70 -10.38 9.52
N MET A 177 5.92 -10.11 9.04
CA MET A 177 6.37 -10.59 7.72
C MET A 177 6.72 -12.07 7.70
N ARG A 178 7.16 -12.66 8.82
CA ARG A 178 7.47 -14.09 8.93
C ARG A 178 6.23 -14.96 9.03
N THR A 179 5.35 -14.65 9.99
CA THR A 179 4.19 -15.46 10.36
C THR A 179 2.87 -14.96 9.77
N GLY A 180 2.77 -13.69 9.50
CA GLY A 180 1.55 -12.98 9.12
C GLY A 180 0.90 -12.25 10.30
N TYR A 181 1.25 -12.60 11.54
CA TYR A 181 0.59 -12.13 12.75
C TYR A 181 1.48 -11.20 13.57
N VAL A 182 0.84 -10.24 14.25
CA VAL A 182 1.49 -9.30 15.17
C VAL A 182 0.71 -9.24 16.49
N PRO A 183 1.38 -8.96 17.64
CA PRO A 183 0.71 -8.76 18.91
C PRO A 183 -0.23 -7.54 18.85
N ALA A 184 -1.44 -7.65 19.40
CA ALA A 184 -2.41 -6.56 19.43
C ALA A 184 -1.85 -5.31 20.15
N GLY A 185 -1.09 -5.48 21.22
CA GLY A 185 -0.45 -4.36 21.93
C GLY A 185 0.55 -3.59 21.08
N TRP A 186 1.35 -4.27 20.26
CA TRP A 186 2.23 -3.59 19.29
C TRP A 186 1.41 -2.84 18.23
N ALA A 187 0.37 -3.51 17.71
CA ALA A 187 -0.49 -2.94 16.68
C ALA A 187 -1.20 -1.66 17.16
N LEU A 188 -1.71 -1.64 18.39
CA LEU A 188 -2.35 -0.46 18.98
C LEU A 188 -1.37 0.71 19.17
N ARG A 189 -0.11 0.45 19.53
CA ARG A 189 0.89 1.52 19.66
C ARG A 189 1.39 2.07 18.33
N SER A 190 1.57 1.19 17.32
CA SER A 190 2.22 1.57 16.06
C SER A 190 1.23 1.88 14.93
N HIS A 191 0.03 1.30 15.00
CA HIS A 191 -1.02 1.36 13.96
C HIS A 191 -2.42 1.45 14.59
N PRO A 192 -2.71 2.44 15.46
CA PRO A 192 -3.91 2.46 16.30
C PRO A 192 -5.22 2.43 15.51
N ALA A 193 -5.34 3.18 14.42
CA ALA A 193 -6.58 3.18 13.64
C ALA A 193 -6.83 1.86 12.91
N TRP A 194 -5.77 1.15 12.49
CA TRP A 194 -5.93 -0.17 11.90
C TRP A 194 -6.26 -1.23 12.94
N ALA A 195 -5.53 -1.25 14.06
CA ALA A 195 -5.74 -2.23 15.13
C ALA A 195 -7.11 -2.05 15.81
N GLY A 196 -7.50 -0.81 16.06
CA GLY A 196 -8.79 -0.48 16.68
C GLY A 196 -9.97 -1.00 15.87
N ARG A 197 -9.96 -0.81 14.55
CA ARG A 197 -11.03 -1.35 13.67
C ARG A 197 -11.11 -2.87 13.72
N LEU A 198 -9.98 -3.58 13.67
CA LEU A 198 -9.99 -5.04 13.72
C LEU A 198 -10.46 -5.58 15.07
N LEU A 199 -10.09 -4.92 16.16
CA LEU A 199 -10.50 -5.32 17.49
C LEU A 199 -12.01 -5.03 17.74
N ALA A 200 -12.52 -3.91 17.21
CA ALA A 200 -13.92 -3.57 17.26
C ALA A 200 -14.78 -4.56 16.44
N ALA A 201 -14.36 -4.89 15.22
CA ALA A 201 -15.02 -5.90 14.39
C ALA A 201 -15.08 -7.26 15.11
N ALA A 202 -13.95 -7.75 15.64
CA ALA A 202 -13.91 -9.01 16.37
C ALA A 202 -14.75 -8.98 17.69
N ALA A 203 -14.91 -7.83 18.33
CA ALA A 203 -15.77 -7.69 19.50
C ALA A 203 -17.26 -7.64 19.13
N GLY A 204 -17.60 -7.16 17.93
CA GLY A 204 -18.94 -7.21 17.35
C GLY A 204 -19.34 -8.64 16.99
N GLU A 205 -18.45 -9.40 16.35
CA GLU A 205 -18.67 -10.81 16.02
C GLU A 205 -18.87 -11.69 17.27
N ASP A 206 -18.10 -11.46 18.36
CA ASP A 206 -18.24 -12.18 19.65
C ASP A 206 -19.61 -11.93 20.33
N ARG A 207 -20.28 -10.82 20.01
CA ARG A 207 -21.62 -10.52 20.53
C ARG A 207 -22.76 -11.08 19.67
N GLY A 208 -22.41 -11.79 18.59
CA GLY A 208 -23.38 -12.30 17.62
C GLY A 208 -24.14 -11.22 16.86
N MET A 209 -23.60 -10.00 16.85
CA MET A 209 -24.17 -8.83 16.18
C MET A 209 -23.44 -8.59 14.87
N ASP A 210 -24.18 -8.63 13.77
CA ASP A 210 -23.69 -8.23 12.44
C ASP A 210 -23.33 -6.74 12.49
N PRO A 211 -22.06 -6.35 12.15
CA PRO A 211 -21.64 -4.94 12.15
C PRO A 211 -22.53 -4.04 11.27
N ASP A 212 -23.11 -4.58 10.20
CA ASP A 212 -24.02 -3.85 9.33
C ASP A 212 -25.38 -3.65 10.01
N GLN A 213 -25.87 -4.64 10.76
CA GLN A 213 -27.10 -4.48 11.56
C GLN A 213 -26.92 -3.47 12.69
N ASP A 214 -25.74 -3.38 13.31
CA ASP A 214 -25.48 -2.35 14.33
C ASP A 214 -25.44 -0.94 13.74
N ARG A 215 -24.84 -0.77 12.55
CA ARG A 215 -24.87 0.51 11.81
C ARG A 215 -26.31 0.90 11.46
N VAL A 216 -27.10 -0.06 11.01
CA VAL A 216 -28.51 0.16 10.66
C VAL A 216 -29.33 0.57 11.88
N ARG A 217 -29.19 -0.11 13.01
CA ARG A 217 -29.90 0.26 14.26
C ARG A 217 -29.47 1.63 14.76
N HIS A 218 -28.18 1.90 14.82
CA HIS A 218 -27.66 3.21 15.26
C HIS A 218 -28.18 4.33 14.39
N ARG A 219 -28.23 4.14 13.06
CA ARG A 219 -28.80 5.13 12.12
C ARG A 219 -30.32 5.25 12.26
N ALA A 220 -31.01 4.16 12.56
CA ALA A 220 -32.45 4.17 12.81
C ALA A 220 -32.81 4.89 14.12
N ASP A 221 -31.96 4.78 15.15
CA ASP A 221 -32.15 5.47 16.43
C ASP A 221 -31.83 6.98 16.32
N GLU A 222 -30.92 7.37 15.41
CA GLU A 222 -30.48 8.75 15.18
C GLU A 222 -31.10 9.38 13.92
N LEU A 223 -32.41 9.16 13.69
CA LEU A 223 -33.15 9.80 12.59
C LEU A 223 -33.06 11.33 12.67
N LEU A 224 -32.86 11.99 11.55
CA LEU A 224 -32.90 13.45 11.43
C LEU A 224 -34.31 13.97 11.77
N PRO A 225 -34.45 15.24 12.24
CA PRO A 225 -35.76 15.81 12.56
C PRO A 225 -36.77 15.71 11.41
N GLU A 226 -36.32 15.86 10.16
CA GLU A 226 -37.13 15.78 8.95
C GLU A 226 -37.60 14.33 8.70
N GLU A 227 -36.74 13.35 8.94
CA GLU A 227 -37.05 11.94 8.78
C GLU A 227 -38.05 11.46 9.85
N ARG A 228 -37.94 12.00 11.09
CA ARG A 228 -38.93 11.76 12.16
C ARG A 228 -40.27 12.39 11.84
N ALA A 229 -40.28 13.58 11.23
CA ALA A 229 -41.50 14.28 10.84
C ALA A 229 -42.22 13.60 9.66
N ALA A 230 -41.48 12.95 8.76
CA ALA A 230 -42.04 12.19 7.65
C ALA A 230 -42.74 10.89 8.09
N GLY A 231 -42.36 10.34 9.25
CA GLY A 231 -42.87 9.08 9.81
C GLY A 231 -42.49 7.88 8.92
N SER A 232 -41.73 6.93 9.45
CA SER A 232 -41.43 5.70 8.74
C SER A 232 -42.08 4.53 9.49
N ASP A 233 -42.80 3.66 8.76
CA ASP A 233 -43.36 2.44 9.31
C ASP A 233 -42.28 1.42 9.68
N ASP A 234 -41.05 1.53 9.08
CA ASP A 234 -39.87 0.70 9.35
C ASP A 234 -38.59 1.55 9.30
N PRO A 235 -38.19 2.14 10.45
CA PRO A 235 -36.96 2.95 10.53
C PRO A 235 -35.67 2.17 10.25
N GLU A 236 -35.62 0.87 10.56
CA GLU A 236 -34.45 0.03 10.28
C GLU A 236 -34.29 -0.22 8.78
N ALA A 237 -35.36 -0.55 8.07
CA ALA A 237 -35.33 -0.70 6.61
C ALA A 237 -34.94 0.61 5.90
N GLN A 238 -35.43 1.76 6.39
CA GLN A 238 -35.03 3.06 5.87
C GLN A 238 -33.56 3.35 6.12
N ALA A 239 -33.06 3.09 7.33
CA ALA A 239 -31.65 3.27 7.67
C ALA A 239 -30.74 2.35 6.82
N ALA A 240 -31.15 1.10 6.58
CA ALA A 240 -30.43 0.16 5.73
C ALA A 240 -30.31 0.66 4.29
N ALA A 241 -31.39 1.20 3.72
CA ALA A 241 -31.39 1.76 2.37
C ALA A 241 -30.47 2.99 2.25
N VAL A 242 -30.50 3.89 3.24
CA VAL A 242 -29.64 5.10 3.27
C VAL A 242 -28.15 4.73 3.39
N LEU A 243 -27.83 3.72 4.21
CA LEU A 243 -26.44 3.26 4.37
C LEU A 243 -25.96 2.53 3.13
N ALA A 244 -26.79 1.71 2.48
CA ALA A 244 -26.46 1.04 1.22
C ALA A 244 -26.15 2.05 0.10
N ASP A 245 -26.97 3.10 -0.06
CA ASP A 245 -26.75 4.17 -1.02
C ASP A 245 -25.47 4.97 -0.71
N SER A 246 -25.18 5.19 0.58
CA SER A 246 -23.96 5.85 1.03
C SER A 246 -22.71 5.02 0.76
N ASP A 247 -22.77 3.72 1.01
CA ASP A 247 -21.67 2.80 0.74
C ASP A 247 -21.43 2.65 -0.78
N GLU A 248 -22.50 2.61 -1.60
CA GLU A 248 -22.41 2.59 -3.06
C GLU A 248 -21.72 3.84 -3.60
N ARG A 249 -22.06 5.03 -3.11
CA ARG A 249 -21.40 6.29 -3.47
C ARG A 249 -19.94 6.35 -3.03
N GLU A 250 -19.58 5.71 -1.93
CA GLU A 250 -18.20 5.64 -1.47
C GLU A 250 -17.35 4.69 -2.32
N TYR A 251 -17.96 3.59 -2.82
CA TYR A 251 -17.28 2.59 -3.64
C TYR A 251 -17.28 2.94 -5.15
N GLU A 252 -18.30 3.63 -5.64
CA GLU A 252 -18.44 4.07 -7.04
C GLU A 252 -18.79 5.58 -7.11
N PRO A 253 -17.81 6.47 -6.92
CA PRO A 253 -18.06 7.93 -6.98
C PRO A 253 -18.59 8.42 -8.34
N ASP A 254 -18.43 7.60 -9.39
CA ASP A 254 -18.90 7.91 -10.75
C ASP A 254 -20.34 7.43 -11.02
N ALA A 255 -20.89 6.50 -10.25
CA ALA A 255 -22.30 6.07 -10.38
C ALA A 255 -23.31 7.20 -10.06
N ALA A 256 -22.91 8.15 -9.20
CA ALA A 256 -23.73 9.32 -8.89
C ALA A 256 -23.79 10.39 -10.00
N ARG A 257 -23.03 10.24 -11.09
CA ARG A 257 -23.01 11.20 -12.22
C ARG A 257 -24.12 10.99 -13.23
N ASP A 258 -24.77 9.84 -13.24
CA ASP A 258 -25.85 9.53 -14.20
C ASP A 258 -27.27 9.80 -13.68
N THR A 259 -27.43 10.20 -12.42
CA THR A 259 -28.69 10.78 -11.97
C THR A 259 -28.72 12.24 -12.43
N VAL A 260 -29.72 12.54 -13.29
CA VAL A 260 -30.02 13.80 -13.92
C VAL A 260 -30.11 14.94 -12.89
N LEU A 261 -28.97 15.41 -12.41
CA LEU A 261 -28.82 16.76 -11.92
C LEU A 261 -28.48 17.62 -13.14
N GLU A 262 -29.52 18.17 -13.76
CA GLU A 262 -29.36 19.30 -14.69
C GLU A 262 -28.44 20.31 -13.99
N ARG A 263 -27.22 20.47 -14.51
CA ARG A 263 -26.35 21.58 -14.15
C ARG A 263 -27.00 22.83 -14.66
N ARG A 264 -27.90 23.45 -13.90
CA ARG A 264 -28.28 24.83 -14.09
C ARG A 264 -27.08 25.67 -13.71
N THR A 265 -26.53 26.37 -14.67
CA THR A 265 -25.53 27.40 -14.42
C THR A 265 -26.22 28.57 -13.68
N SER A 266 -25.47 29.39 -12.92
CA SER A 266 -26.03 30.57 -12.25
C SER A 266 -26.68 31.56 -13.24
N ALA A 267 -26.36 31.48 -14.54
CA ALA A 267 -26.98 32.23 -15.60
C ALA A 267 -28.42 31.75 -15.90
N ASP A 268 -28.66 30.43 -15.85
CA ASP A 268 -29.98 29.83 -16.11
C ASP A 268 -31.00 30.11 -14.98
N ALA A 269 -30.51 30.53 -13.79
CA ALA A 269 -31.34 30.82 -12.64
C ALA A 269 -31.84 32.29 -12.60
N THR A 270 -31.35 33.18 -13.51
CA THR A 270 -31.65 34.59 -13.52
C THR A 270 -32.60 35.05 -14.61
N ASP A 271 -33.03 34.16 -15.54
CA ASP A 271 -34.04 34.52 -16.51
C ASP A 271 -35.45 34.32 -15.93
N PRO A 272 -36.31 35.37 -15.88
CA PRO A 272 -37.68 35.23 -15.45
C PRO A 272 -38.50 34.46 -16.48
N PRO A 273 -39.50 33.67 -16.06
CA PRO A 273 -40.34 32.93 -17.00
C PRO A 273 -41.12 33.91 -17.88
N ALA A 274 -41.15 33.63 -19.19
CA ALA A 274 -41.90 34.36 -20.19
C ALA A 274 -43.41 34.16 -20.03
#